data_021f0e5e8e7b7099a31e169d05f98bef
#
_entry.id   021f0e5e8e7b7099a31e169d05f98bef
#
_cell.length_a   1.000
_cell.length_b   1.000
_cell.length_c   1.000
_cell.angle_alpha   90.00
_cell.angle_beta   90.00
_cell.angle_gamma   90.00
#
_symmetry.space_group_name_H-M   'P 1'
#
loop_
_entity.id
_entity.type
_entity.pdbx_description
1 polymer ?
#
loop_
_entity_poly.entity_id
_entity_poly.type
_entity_poly.pdbx_seq_one_letter_code
_entity_poly.pdbx_strand_id
1 'polypeptide(L)'
;MAKVNKKIDPIAKKVVETFEGVYNQTINFVRNPESAINGMIVYGDAGTGKSFWVKKALADTGAHKNTEYIKGGTITAASLYVKLFLNRANHRIIVLDDVDVVHHSDRNKIIPMILGAADTGRDRLVTWATAKKNSLMEQYNVDFEFEFNGNIIWITNDTKETIKKSAKQWANAIDSRFNGAACIFNTEQKLQYTKFLVEDCDMLGKNCVDHKYEVDGQKVPGYPRDIIEKTYTYLEDNYEFLGEVTPRVALKIADTLYYNPDAKMRRILLNQLKQVQ
;
A
#
# COMPACT_ATOMS: atom_id res chain seq x y z
N MET A 1 10.65 4.54 -16.44
CA MET A 1 11.60 5.05 -15.43
C MET A 1 12.59 5.96 -16.11
N ALA A 2 12.83 7.16 -15.61
CA ALA A 2 13.90 8.01 -16.09
C ALA A 2 15.22 7.25 -15.84
N LYS A 3 16.12 7.19 -16.82
CA LYS A 3 17.48 6.66 -16.65
C LYS A 3 18.22 7.60 -15.69
N VAL A 4 18.24 7.26 -14.41
CA VAL A 4 19.03 7.95 -13.41
C VAL A 4 20.47 7.49 -13.63
N ASN A 5 21.28 8.35 -14.23
CA ASN A 5 22.70 8.07 -14.50
C ASN A 5 23.60 8.27 -13.27
N LYS A 6 23.02 8.57 -12.11
CA LYS A 6 23.73 8.71 -10.84
C LYS A 6 23.82 7.33 -10.17
N LYS A 7 24.96 7.00 -9.61
CA LYS A 7 25.17 5.72 -8.92
C LYS A 7 24.30 5.71 -7.65
N ILE A 8 23.20 4.96 -7.68
CA ILE A 8 22.29 4.83 -6.51
C ILE A 8 23.11 4.29 -5.33
N ASP A 9 22.88 4.86 -4.15
CA ASP A 9 23.46 4.35 -2.91
C ASP A 9 23.12 2.87 -2.74
N PRO A 10 24.10 2.00 -2.38
CA PRO A 10 23.87 0.55 -2.28
C PRO A 10 22.76 0.16 -1.29
N ILE A 11 22.55 0.96 -0.24
CA ILE A 11 21.50 0.71 0.76
C ILE A 11 20.13 1.08 0.18
N ALA A 12 20.02 2.26 -0.46
CA ALA A 12 18.81 2.67 -1.17
C ALA A 12 18.44 1.68 -2.27
N LYS A 13 19.44 1.16 -2.99
CA LYS A 13 19.26 0.19 -4.09
C LYS A 13 18.51 -1.06 -3.63
N LYS A 14 18.84 -1.62 -2.46
CA LYS A 14 18.14 -2.79 -1.91
C LYS A 14 16.64 -2.52 -1.68
N VAL A 15 16.31 -1.33 -1.23
CA VAL A 15 14.90 -0.92 -1.02
C VAL A 15 14.19 -0.75 -2.35
N VAL A 16 14.85 -0.11 -3.33
CA VAL A 16 14.33 0.05 -4.69
C VAL A 16 14.06 -1.32 -5.34
N GLU A 17 15.02 -2.26 -5.25
CA GLU A 17 14.86 -3.63 -5.78
C GLU A 17 13.67 -4.37 -5.13
N THR A 18 13.43 -4.16 -3.82
CA THR A 18 12.25 -4.72 -3.15
C THR A 18 10.96 -4.19 -3.77
N PHE A 19 10.86 -2.88 -3.98
CA PHE A 19 9.67 -2.29 -4.60
C PHE A 19 9.53 -2.58 -6.09
N GLU A 20 10.62 -2.72 -6.81
CA GLU A 20 10.61 -3.25 -8.19
C GLU A 20 10.08 -4.69 -8.20
N GLY A 21 10.42 -5.49 -7.18
CA GLY A 21 9.85 -6.81 -6.96
C GLY A 21 8.33 -6.76 -6.77
N VAL A 22 7.83 -5.88 -5.90
CA VAL A 22 6.37 -5.66 -5.71
C VAL A 22 5.70 -5.24 -7.02
N TYR A 23 6.29 -4.29 -7.74
CA TYR A 23 5.78 -3.81 -9.02
C TYR A 23 5.71 -4.94 -10.06
N ASN A 24 6.79 -5.69 -10.24
CA ASN A 24 6.86 -6.78 -11.22
C ASN A 24 5.92 -7.93 -10.85
N GLN A 25 5.81 -8.28 -9.55
CA GLN A 25 4.84 -9.29 -9.09
C GLN A 25 3.41 -8.84 -9.39
N THR A 26 3.08 -7.57 -9.16
CA THR A 26 1.75 -7.03 -9.49
C THR A 26 1.48 -7.10 -10.99
N ILE A 27 2.46 -6.75 -11.84
CA ILE A 27 2.32 -6.88 -13.31
C ILE A 27 2.10 -8.33 -13.72
N ASN A 28 2.88 -9.26 -13.18
CA ASN A 28 2.75 -10.68 -13.49
C ASN A 28 1.37 -11.21 -13.07
N PHE A 29 0.89 -10.79 -11.92
CA PHE A 29 -0.41 -11.12 -11.38
C PHE A 29 -1.57 -10.67 -12.29
N VAL A 30 -1.43 -9.47 -12.88
CA VAL A 30 -2.40 -8.92 -13.84
C VAL A 30 -2.35 -9.63 -15.19
N ARG A 31 -1.14 -9.96 -15.68
CA ARG A 31 -0.93 -10.51 -17.03
C ARG A 31 -1.17 -12.00 -17.14
N ASN A 32 -1.16 -12.71 -16.01
CA ASN A 32 -1.30 -14.16 -15.98
C ASN A 32 -2.57 -14.57 -15.21
N PRO A 33 -3.76 -14.31 -15.74
CA PRO A 33 -5.03 -14.63 -15.06
C PRO A 33 -5.26 -16.15 -14.87
N GLU A 34 -4.51 -16.97 -15.59
CA GLU A 34 -4.50 -18.44 -15.48
C GLU A 34 -3.49 -18.96 -14.45
N SER A 35 -2.86 -18.05 -13.70
CA SER A 35 -1.94 -18.45 -12.63
C SER A 35 -2.67 -19.24 -11.55
N ALA A 36 -2.02 -20.28 -11.03
CA ALA A 36 -2.53 -21.01 -9.87
C ALA A 36 -2.50 -20.16 -8.58
N ILE A 37 -1.73 -19.05 -8.57
CA ILE A 37 -1.65 -18.15 -7.43
C ILE A 37 -2.54 -16.95 -7.69
N ASN A 38 -3.60 -16.82 -6.90
CA ASN A 38 -4.65 -15.81 -7.06
C ASN A 38 -4.65 -14.77 -5.92
N GLY A 39 -3.73 -14.91 -4.97
CA GLY A 39 -3.51 -14.00 -3.85
C GLY A 39 -2.10 -13.43 -3.83
N MET A 40 -1.98 -12.12 -3.60
CA MET A 40 -0.72 -11.43 -3.33
C MET A 40 -0.86 -10.65 -2.02
N ILE A 41 0.13 -10.75 -1.13
CA ILE A 41 0.19 -9.96 0.09
C ILE A 41 1.46 -9.10 0.11
N VAL A 42 1.30 -7.78 0.29
CA VAL A 42 2.38 -6.81 0.45
C VAL A 42 2.33 -6.30 1.88
N TYR A 43 3.30 -6.65 2.68
CA TYR A 43 3.30 -6.39 4.12
C TYR A 43 4.57 -5.69 4.61
N GLY A 44 4.49 -5.01 5.75
CA GLY A 44 5.63 -4.35 6.38
C GLY A 44 5.38 -2.87 6.70
N ASP A 45 6.45 -2.11 6.88
CA ASP A 45 6.44 -0.78 7.48
C ASP A 45 5.47 0.21 6.80
N ALA A 46 4.76 0.99 7.60
CA ALA A 46 3.87 2.05 7.12
C ALA A 46 4.65 3.15 6.38
N GLY A 47 3.99 3.87 5.48
CA GLY A 47 4.54 5.06 4.83
C GLY A 47 5.67 4.83 3.83
N THR A 48 6.10 3.59 3.58
CA THR A 48 7.27 3.25 2.74
C THR A 48 6.99 3.26 1.23
N GLY A 49 5.72 3.24 0.81
CA GLY A 49 5.36 3.28 -0.61
C GLY A 49 4.69 2.01 -1.15
N LYS A 50 4.33 1.01 -0.32
CA LYS A 50 3.65 -0.23 -0.74
C LYS A 50 2.47 0.04 -1.69
N SER A 51 1.51 0.83 -1.24
CA SER A 51 0.30 1.17 -2.02
C SER A 51 0.63 1.93 -3.30
N PHE A 52 1.65 2.78 -3.29
CA PHE A 52 2.10 3.51 -4.47
C PHE A 52 2.57 2.56 -5.58
N TRP A 53 3.43 1.60 -5.26
CA TRP A 53 3.99 0.69 -6.24
C TRP A 53 2.96 -0.28 -6.83
N VAL A 54 2.02 -0.78 -6.00
CA VAL A 54 0.88 -1.57 -6.48
C VAL A 54 0.00 -0.74 -7.41
N LYS A 55 -0.39 0.48 -7.02
CA LYS A 55 -1.19 1.39 -7.85
C LYS A 55 -0.50 1.72 -9.17
N LYS A 56 0.80 1.99 -9.12
CA LYS A 56 1.60 2.26 -10.32
C LYS A 56 1.58 1.08 -11.29
N ALA A 57 1.79 -0.13 -10.81
CA ALA A 57 1.73 -1.33 -11.64
C ALA A 57 0.35 -1.54 -12.27
N LEU A 58 -0.72 -1.35 -11.50
CA LEU A 58 -2.11 -1.43 -12.00
C LEU A 58 -2.41 -0.34 -13.04
N ALA A 59 -1.88 0.88 -12.85
CA ALA A 59 -2.04 1.97 -13.81
C ALA A 59 -1.27 1.72 -15.11
N ASP A 60 0.01 1.34 -15.01
CA ASP A 60 0.89 1.10 -16.15
C ASP A 60 0.41 -0.08 -17.03
N THR A 61 -0.30 -1.03 -16.44
CA THR A 61 -0.94 -2.15 -17.15
C THR A 61 -2.36 -1.86 -17.63
N GLY A 62 -2.95 -0.73 -17.23
CA GLY A 62 -4.36 -0.42 -17.49
C GLY A 62 -5.36 -1.20 -16.61
N ALA A 63 -4.87 -2.08 -15.73
CA ALA A 63 -5.71 -2.94 -14.87
C ALA A 63 -6.49 -2.17 -13.81
N HIS A 64 -6.11 -0.91 -13.51
CA HIS A 64 -6.85 -0.05 -12.58
C HIS A 64 -8.34 0.09 -12.95
N LYS A 65 -8.70 -0.04 -14.23
CA LYS A 65 -10.09 0.01 -14.73
C LYS A 65 -10.92 -1.21 -14.28
N ASN A 66 -10.25 -2.33 -14.00
CA ASN A 66 -10.86 -3.58 -13.58
C ASN A 66 -10.61 -3.88 -12.09
N THR A 67 -10.13 -2.88 -11.34
CA THR A 67 -9.76 -3.02 -9.93
C THR A 67 -10.78 -2.36 -9.02
N GLU A 68 -11.33 -3.12 -8.09
CA GLU A 68 -12.03 -2.61 -6.91
C GLU A 68 -10.99 -2.31 -5.83
N TYR A 69 -10.79 -1.03 -5.52
CA TYR A 69 -9.79 -0.59 -4.55
C TYR A 69 -10.47 -0.21 -3.23
N ILE A 70 -10.31 -1.04 -2.22
CA ILE A 70 -10.85 -0.84 -0.87
C ILE A 70 -9.71 -0.31 0.00
N LYS A 71 -9.83 0.94 0.45
CA LYS A 71 -8.78 1.63 1.20
C LYS A 71 -9.24 1.98 2.62
N GLY A 72 -8.41 1.57 3.58
CA GLY A 72 -8.51 1.97 4.99
C GLY A 72 -9.76 1.48 5.71
N GLY A 73 -9.74 1.59 7.03
CA GLY A 73 -10.88 1.34 7.88
C GLY A 73 -11.29 -0.11 8.03
N THR A 74 -12.53 -0.29 8.48
CA THR A 74 -13.14 -1.59 8.71
C THR A 74 -14.07 -1.96 7.56
N ILE A 75 -14.05 -3.23 7.15
CA ILE A 75 -15.03 -3.78 6.22
C ILE A 75 -15.82 -4.86 6.93
N THR A 76 -17.16 -4.80 6.89
CA THR A 76 -17.98 -5.89 7.43
C THR A 76 -17.87 -7.12 6.55
N ALA A 77 -18.04 -8.30 7.13
CA ALA A 77 -18.06 -9.57 6.38
C ALA A 77 -19.10 -9.54 5.25
N ALA A 78 -20.27 -8.96 5.48
CA ALA A 78 -21.31 -8.82 4.47
C ALA A 78 -20.90 -7.91 3.30
N SER A 79 -20.28 -6.76 3.59
CA SER A 79 -19.79 -5.86 2.55
C SER A 79 -18.68 -6.49 1.73
N LEU A 80 -17.74 -7.19 2.37
CA LEU A 80 -16.70 -7.92 1.66
C LEU A 80 -17.29 -9.01 0.76
N TYR A 81 -18.25 -9.78 1.27
CA TYR A 81 -18.90 -10.83 0.50
C TYR A 81 -19.57 -10.32 -0.78
N VAL A 82 -20.31 -9.22 -0.67
CA VAL A 82 -20.94 -8.57 -1.83
C VAL A 82 -19.89 -8.01 -2.79
N LYS A 83 -18.81 -7.39 -2.30
CA LYS A 83 -17.73 -6.90 -3.16
C LYS A 83 -17.00 -8.02 -3.88
N LEU A 84 -16.76 -9.16 -3.24
CA LEU A 84 -16.22 -10.36 -3.88
C LEU A 84 -17.17 -10.85 -4.99
N PHE A 85 -18.47 -10.94 -4.72
CA PHE A 85 -19.47 -11.35 -5.72
C PHE A 85 -19.49 -10.42 -6.94
N LEU A 86 -19.54 -9.12 -6.73
CA LEU A 86 -19.58 -8.13 -7.82
C LEU A 86 -18.28 -8.12 -8.66
N ASN A 87 -17.17 -8.55 -8.08
CA ASN A 87 -15.87 -8.62 -8.74
C ASN A 87 -15.39 -10.06 -8.99
N ARG A 88 -16.31 -11.04 -9.06
CA ARG A 88 -15.97 -12.46 -9.21
C ARG A 88 -15.48 -12.87 -10.59
N ALA A 89 -15.71 -12.03 -11.60
CA ALA A 89 -15.33 -12.34 -12.97
C ALA A 89 -13.82 -12.41 -13.17
N ASN A 90 -13.38 -13.18 -14.16
CA ASN A 90 -11.98 -13.21 -14.58
C ASN A 90 -11.45 -11.79 -14.91
N HIS A 91 -10.17 -11.54 -14.72
CA HIS A 91 -9.48 -10.23 -14.87
C HIS A 91 -9.93 -9.13 -13.88
N ARG A 92 -10.83 -9.41 -12.95
CA ARG A 92 -11.14 -8.48 -11.86
C ARG A 92 -10.12 -8.61 -10.75
N ILE A 93 -9.78 -7.48 -10.13
CA ILE A 93 -8.83 -7.42 -9.02
C ILE A 93 -9.50 -6.70 -7.85
N ILE A 94 -9.39 -7.27 -6.66
CA ILE A 94 -9.73 -6.59 -5.42
C ILE A 94 -8.44 -6.26 -4.69
N VAL A 95 -8.23 -4.98 -4.38
CA VAL A 95 -7.14 -4.52 -3.54
C VAL A 95 -7.70 -4.15 -2.17
N LEU A 96 -7.22 -4.81 -1.13
CA LEU A 96 -7.45 -4.48 0.28
C LEU A 96 -6.23 -3.70 0.77
N ASP A 97 -6.32 -2.36 0.87
CA ASP A 97 -5.22 -1.47 1.25
C ASP A 97 -5.46 -0.89 2.64
N ASP A 98 -4.67 -1.31 3.63
CA ASP A 98 -4.83 -0.96 5.05
C ASP A 98 -6.23 -1.30 5.61
N VAL A 99 -6.85 -2.36 5.10
CA VAL A 99 -8.10 -2.90 5.64
C VAL A 99 -7.76 -3.85 6.78
N ASP A 100 -8.38 -3.62 7.94
CA ASP A 100 -8.19 -4.51 9.09
C ASP A 100 -8.87 -5.86 8.83
N VAL A 101 -8.07 -6.86 8.49
CA VAL A 101 -8.51 -8.23 8.21
C VAL A 101 -8.30 -9.12 9.44
N VAL A 102 -7.12 -9.04 10.06
CA VAL A 102 -6.70 -10.02 11.09
C VAL A 102 -7.07 -9.63 12.51
N HIS A 103 -7.28 -8.33 12.78
CA HIS A 103 -7.68 -7.83 14.11
C HIS A 103 -9.19 -7.54 14.19
N HIS A 104 -9.90 -7.62 13.04
CA HIS A 104 -11.33 -7.34 12.96
C HIS A 104 -12.16 -8.32 13.80
N SER A 105 -13.26 -7.84 14.40
CA SER A 105 -14.20 -8.68 15.16
C SER A 105 -14.80 -9.82 14.32
N ASP A 106 -15.08 -9.55 13.03
CA ASP A 106 -15.62 -10.53 12.07
C ASP A 106 -14.54 -11.33 11.34
N ARG A 107 -13.27 -11.30 11.79
CA ARG A 107 -12.16 -12.01 11.11
C ARG A 107 -12.45 -13.48 10.83
N ASN A 108 -13.22 -14.14 11.71
CA ASN A 108 -13.62 -15.54 11.56
C ASN A 108 -14.53 -15.81 10.35
N LYS A 109 -15.11 -14.74 9.77
CA LYS A 109 -15.87 -14.79 8.51
C LYS A 109 -15.05 -14.21 7.35
N ILE A 110 -14.35 -13.10 7.60
CA ILE A 110 -13.57 -12.37 6.59
C ILE A 110 -12.40 -13.22 6.04
N ILE A 111 -11.57 -13.80 6.93
CA ILE A 111 -10.41 -14.56 6.49
C ILE A 111 -10.78 -15.79 5.65
N PRO A 112 -11.75 -16.64 6.05
CA PRO A 112 -12.19 -17.75 5.20
C PRO A 112 -12.69 -17.33 3.82
N MET A 113 -13.40 -16.20 3.70
CA MET A 113 -13.85 -15.69 2.39
C MET A 113 -12.67 -15.29 1.51
N ILE A 114 -11.67 -14.56 2.08
CA ILE A 114 -10.46 -14.18 1.36
C ILE A 114 -9.67 -15.42 0.94
N LEU A 115 -9.56 -16.42 1.82
CA LEU A 115 -8.87 -17.69 1.53
C LEU A 115 -9.58 -18.50 0.45
N GLY A 116 -10.92 -18.57 0.46
CA GLY A 116 -11.69 -19.21 -0.60
C GLY A 116 -11.50 -18.52 -1.94
N ALA A 117 -11.54 -17.18 -1.95
CA ALA A 117 -11.34 -16.39 -3.16
C ALA A 117 -9.89 -16.45 -3.69
N ALA A 118 -8.89 -16.65 -2.82
CA ALA A 118 -7.47 -16.76 -3.19
C ALA A 118 -6.99 -18.21 -3.36
N ASP A 119 -7.90 -19.20 -3.33
CA ASP A 119 -7.51 -20.61 -3.42
C ASP A 119 -6.74 -20.90 -4.73
N THR A 120 -5.87 -21.89 -4.67
CA THR A 120 -5.06 -22.35 -5.80
C THR A 120 -5.76 -23.42 -6.64
N GLY A 121 -6.90 -23.93 -6.16
CA GLY A 121 -7.76 -24.89 -6.89
C GLY A 121 -8.51 -24.26 -8.06
N ARG A 122 -9.15 -25.10 -8.89
CA ARG A 122 -10.01 -24.62 -9.99
C ARG A 122 -11.34 -24.07 -9.47
N ASP A 123 -11.89 -24.68 -8.42
CA ASP A 123 -13.20 -24.34 -7.85
C ASP A 123 -13.00 -23.39 -6.64
N ARG A 124 -12.78 -22.09 -6.92
CA ARG A 124 -12.59 -21.08 -5.89
C ARG A 124 -13.95 -20.61 -5.35
N LEU A 125 -14.54 -21.42 -4.48
CA LEU A 125 -15.85 -21.14 -3.91
C LEU A 125 -15.76 -20.19 -2.70
N VAL A 126 -16.59 -19.16 -2.74
CA VAL A 126 -16.80 -18.24 -1.62
C VAL A 126 -18.23 -18.44 -1.11
N THR A 127 -18.36 -18.89 0.13
CA THR A 127 -19.63 -19.28 0.73
C THR A 127 -20.03 -18.36 1.86
N TRP A 128 -21.31 -17.99 1.92
CA TRP A 128 -21.93 -17.31 3.04
C TRP A 128 -22.70 -18.33 3.89
N ALA A 129 -22.05 -18.86 4.92
CA ALA A 129 -22.58 -19.92 5.77
C ALA A 129 -23.57 -19.42 6.82
N THR A 130 -24.72 -18.88 6.39
CA THR A 130 -25.81 -18.45 7.27
C THR A 130 -27.16 -18.88 6.67
N ALA A 131 -28.18 -19.03 7.54
CA ALA A 131 -29.51 -19.49 7.12
C ALA A 131 -30.31 -18.45 6.32
N LYS A 132 -29.90 -17.16 6.36
CA LYS A 132 -30.65 -16.06 5.71
C LYS A 132 -29.67 -15.08 5.04
N LYS A 133 -30.09 -14.54 3.91
CA LYS A 133 -29.44 -13.37 3.31
C LYS A 133 -29.65 -12.16 4.20
N ASN A 134 -28.67 -11.26 4.24
CA ASN A 134 -28.84 -9.95 4.84
C ASN A 134 -29.36 -8.97 3.77
N SER A 135 -29.81 -7.78 4.21
CA SER A 135 -30.37 -6.76 3.32
C SER A 135 -29.43 -6.35 2.17
N LEU A 136 -28.11 -6.35 2.42
CA LEU A 136 -27.13 -6.01 1.39
C LEU A 136 -27.04 -7.11 0.31
N MET A 137 -27.06 -8.39 0.70
CA MET A 137 -27.10 -9.52 -0.24
C MET A 137 -28.39 -9.54 -1.04
N GLU A 138 -29.53 -9.22 -0.41
CA GLU A 138 -30.81 -9.11 -1.09
C GLU A 138 -30.81 -7.97 -2.12
N GLN A 139 -30.30 -6.79 -1.72
CA GLN A 139 -30.21 -5.62 -2.59
C GLN A 139 -29.42 -5.90 -3.87
N TYR A 140 -28.32 -6.67 -3.78
CA TYR A 140 -27.46 -6.98 -4.93
C TYR A 140 -27.74 -8.37 -5.52
N ASN A 141 -28.78 -9.05 -5.08
CA ASN A 141 -29.17 -10.40 -5.50
C ASN A 141 -27.99 -11.38 -5.45
N VAL A 142 -27.27 -11.38 -4.35
CA VAL A 142 -26.06 -12.21 -4.17
C VAL A 142 -26.48 -13.61 -3.71
N ASP A 143 -25.89 -14.65 -4.32
CA ASP A 143 -26.09 -16.03 -3.92
C ASP A 143 -25.37 -16.38 -2.62
N PHE A 144 -25.77 -17.48 -1.96
CA PHE A 144 -25.10 -17.98 -0.76
C PHE A 144 -23.70 -18.55 -1.03
N GLU A 145 -23.44 -18.90 -2.29
CA GLU A 145 -22.17 -19.42 -2.77
C GLU A 145 -21.95 -18.97 -4.20
N PHE A 146 -20.72 -18.65 -4.53
CA PHE A 146 -20.32 -18.31 -5.89
C PHE A 146 -18.85 -18.66 -6.14
N GLU A 147 -18.52 -18.90 -7.40
CA GLU A 147 -17.15 -19.05 -7.86
C GLU A 147 -16.49 -17.68 -8.05
N PHE A 148 -15.28 -17.53 -7.53
CA PHE A 148 -14.52 -16.29 -7.65
C PHE A 148 -13.32 -16.48 -8.59
N ASN A 149 -13.38 -15.91 -9.78
CA ASN A 149 -12.33 -15.99 -10.81
C ASN A 149 -11.42 -14.76 -10.88
N GLY A 150 -11.62 -13.78 -9.99
CA GLY A 150 -10.78 -12.61 -9.86
C GLY A 150 -9.49 -12.87 -9.06
N ASN A 151 -8.76 -11.82 -8.78
CA ASN A 151 -7.52 -11.85 -8.01
C ASN A 151 -7.61 -10.93 -6.78
N ILE A 152 -6.85 -11.24 -5.72
CA ILE A 152 -6.81 -10.46 -4.49
C ILE A 152 -5.40 -9.95 -4.24
N ILE A 153 -5.25 -8.65 -4.00
CA ILE A 153 -4.03 -8.03 -3.50
C ILE A 153 -4.33 -7.46 -2.12
N TRP A 154 -3.64 -7.96 -1.11
CA TRP A 154 -3.77 -7.49 0.27
C TRP A 154 -2.52 -6.71 0.67
N ILE A 155 -2.69 -5.41 0.98
CA ILE A 155 -1.63 -4.52 1.45
C ILE A 155 -1.88 -4.25 2.93
N THR A 156 -0.90 -4.51 3.78
CA THR A 156 -1.03 -4.32 5.23
C THR A 156 0.25 -3.77 5.86
N ASN A 157 0.09 -3.12 7.01
CA ASN A 157 1.21 -2.69 7.85
C ASN A 157 1.61 -3.76 8.89
N ASP A 158 0.85 -4.84 9.00
CA ASP A 158 1.21 -5.97 9.83
C ASP A 158 2.46 -6.68 9.30
N THR A 159 3.29 -7.17 10.20
CA THR A 159 4.37 -8.09 9.83
C THR A 159 3.83 -9.50 9.63
N LYS A 160 4.62 -10.36 8.99
CA LYS A 160 4.25 -11.78 8.82
C LYS A 160 4.03 -12.48 10.17
N GLU A 161 4.82 -12.12 11.18
CA GLU A 161 4.71 -12.62 12.54
C GLU A 161 3.42 -12.17 13.22
N THR A 162 3.04 -10.89 13.03
CA THR A 162 1.78 -10.35 13.55
C THR A 162 0.58 -11.05 12.93
N ILE A 163 0.60 -11.23 11.59
CA ILE A 163 -0.44 -11.96 10.87
C ILE A 163 -0.56 -13.40 11.38
N LYS A 164 0.57 -14.10 11.53
CA LYS A 164 0.60 -15.48 12.06
C LYS A 164 0.07 -15.58 13.49
N LYS A 165 0.42 -14.61 14.33
CA LYS A 165 -0.06 -14.57 15.72
C LYS A 165 -1.55 -14.29 15.81
N SER A 166 -2.05 -13.31 15.06
CA SER A 166 -3.45 -12.87 15.10
C SER A 166 -4.41 -13.80 14.37
N ALA A 167 -3.93 -14.46 13.31
CA ALA A 167 -4.68 -15.38 12.47
C ALA A 167 -4.15 -16.82 12.58
N LYS A 168 -3.73 -17.26 13.78
CA LYS A 168 -3.00 -18.51 14.04
C LYS A 168 -3.58 -19.75 13.33
N GLN A 169 -4.91 -19.90 13.38
CA GLN A 169 -5.59 -21.05 12.77
C GLN A 169 -5.58 -21.04 11.23
N TRP A 170 -5.33 -19.90 10.60
CA TRP A 170 -5.28 -19.73 9.15
C TRP A 170 -3.88 -19.41 8.61
N ALA A 171 -2.87 -19.31 9.48
CA ALA A 171 -1.53 -18.87 9.10
C ALA A 171 -0.94 -19.68 7.94
N ASN A 172 -1.02 -21.01 8.01
CA ASN A 172 -0.53 -21.90 6.95
C ASN A 172 -1.35 -21.74 5.65
N ALA A 173 -2.66 -21.52 5.77
CA ALA A 173 -3.52 -21.32 4.62
C ALA A 173 -3.23 -19.98 3.91
N ILE A 174 -2.93 -18.92 4.68
CA ILE A 174 -2.48 -17.63 4.13
C ILE A 174 -1.14 -17.82 3.40
N ASP A 175 -0.15 -18.45 4.06
CA ASP A 175 1.18 -18.70 3.48
C ASP A 175 1.12 -19.54 2.18
N SER A 176 0.16 -20.46 2.05
CA SER A 176 0.04 -21.33 0.87
C SER A 176 -0.70 -20.68 -0.29
N ARG A 177 -1.58 -19.68 -0.05
CA ARG A 177 -2.44 -19.07 -1.08
C ARG A 177 -1.97 -17.70 -1.52
N PHE A 178 -1.15 -17.03 -0.71
CA PHE A 178 -0.68 -15.69 -1.00
C PHE A 178 0.82 -15.67 -1.31
N ASN A 179 1.16 -15.09 -2.45
CA ASN A 179 2.55 -14.74 -2.75
C ASN A 179 2.93 -13.49 -1.95
N GLY A 180 3.91 -13.61 -1.06
CA GLY A 180 4.27 -12.57 -0.09
C GLY A 180 5.41 -11.67 -0.56
N ALA A 181 5.24 -10.35 -0.44
CA ALA A 181 6.28 -9.35 -0.61
C ALA A 181 6.50 -8.57 0.69
N ALA A 182 7.67 -8.73 1.31
CA ALA A 182 8.04 -8.06 2.55
C ALA A 182 8.68 -6.69 2.28
N CYS A 183 8.09 -5.63 2.83
CA CYS A 183 8.60 -4.25 2.78
C CYS A 183 8.99 -3.79 4.19
N ILE A 184 9.98 -4.48 4.79
CA ILE A 184 10.48 -4.25 6.15
C ILE A 184 11.91 -3.71 6.02
N PHE A 185 12.14 -2.51 6.54
CA PHE A 185 13.40 -1.80 6.39
C PHE A 185 13.85 -1.20 7.72
N ASN A 186 15.15 -1.21 7.98
CA ASN A 186 15.73 -0.48 9.10
C ASN A 186 15.74 1.04 8.83
N THR A 187 16.05 1.83 9.85
CA THR A 187 16.02 3.30 9.79
C THR A 187 16.95 3.84 8.70
N GLU A 188 18.16 3.29 8.58
CA GLU A 188 19.12 3.71 7.57
C GLU A 188 18.63 3.42 6.14
N GLN A 189 18.07 2.23 5.91
CA GLN A 189 17.46 1.89 4.62
C GLN A 189 16.31 2.84 4.25
N LYS A 190 15.45 3.16 5.20
CA LYS A 190 14.36 4.13 5.01
C LYS A 190 14.90 5.52 4.71
N LEU A 191 15.95 5.96 5.41
CA LEU A 191 16.59 7.25 5.16
C LEU A 191 17.17 7.32 3.75
N GLN A 192 18.04 6.39 3.38
CA GLN A 192 18.68 6.40 2.06
C GLN A 192 17.67 6.28 0.92
N TYR A 193 16.63 5.46 1.10
CA TYR A 193 15.54 5.37 0.14
C TYR A 193 14.74 6.68 0.03
N THR A 194 14.41 7.31 1.16
CA THR A 194 13.68 8.59 1.17
C THR A 194 14.50 9.69 0.51
N LYS A 195 15.80 9.75 0.79
CA LYS A 195 16.74 10.69 0.14
C LYS A 195 16.79 10.46 -1.38
N PHE A 196 16.91 9.22 -1.82
CA PHE A 196 16.86 8.85 -3.24
C PHE A 196 15.55 9.31 -3.90
N LEU A 197 14.41 9.13 -3.25
CA LEU A 197 13.13 9.59 -3.79
C LEU A 197 13.05 11.11 -3.88
N VAL A 198 13.56 11.84 -2.90
CA VAL A 198 13.55 13.31 -2.87
C VAL A 198 14.51 13.88 -3.91
N GLU A 199 15.75 13.39 -3.97
CA GLU A 199 16.81 13.96 -4.80
C GLU A 199 16.78 13.45 -6.24
N ASP A 200 16.79 12.11 -6.41
CA ASP A 200 16.97 11.49 -7.73
C ASP A 200 15.63 11.23 -8.45
N CYS A 201 14.57 10.95 -7.70
CA CYS A 201 13.23 10.75 -8.27
C CYS A 201 12.37 12.00 -8.29
N ASP A 202 12.86 13.12 -7.77
CA ASP A 202 12.14 14.41 -7.74
C ASP A 202 10.72 14.29 -7.13
N MET A 203 10.63 13.48 -6.05
CA MET A 203 9.36 13.16 -5.40
C MET A 203 8.65 14.40 -4.84
N LEU A 204 9.41 15.39 -4.35
CA LEU A 204 8.89 16.65 -3.82
C LEU A 204 8.78 17.75 -4.90
N GLY A 205 9.34 17.52 -6.10
CA GLY A 205 9.29 18.42 -7.25
C GLY A 205 8.22 18.02 -8.25
N LYS A 206 8.59 17.94 -9.53
CA LYS A 206 7.67 17.69 -10.66
C LYS A 206 6.92 16.35 -10.56
N ASN A 207 7.42 15.37 -9.84
CA ASN A 207 6.78 14.07 -9.62
C ASN A 207 5.90 14.03 -8.36
N CYS A 208 5.74 15.18 -7.66
CA CYS A 208 4.83 15.29 -6.53
C CYS A 208 3.38 15.26 -7.01
N VAL A 209 2.60 14.34 -6.45
CA VAL A 209 1.16 14.20 -6.79
C VAL A 209 0.26 14.89 -5.78
N ASP A 210 0.79 15.18 -4.59
CA ASP A 210 0.01 15.61 -3.43
C ASP A 210 0.00 17.13 -3.23
N HIS A 211 0.95 17.86 -3.84
CA HIS A 211 1.10 19.31 -3.67
C HIS A 211 1.33 20.03 -5.00
N LYS A 212 0.86 21.28 -5.08
CA LYS A 212 1.11 22.22 -6.18
C LYS A 212 1.35 23.61 -5.61
N TYR A 213 2.33 24.35 -6.14
CA TYR A 213 2.58 25.73 -5.80
C TYR A 213 2.43 26.63 -7.05
N GLU A 214 2.31 27.93 -6.84
CA GLU A 214 2.09 28.88 -7.92
C GLU A 214 3.41 29.54 -8.34
N VAL A 215 3.66 29.58 -9.65
CA VAL A 215 4.78 30.28 -10.27
C VAL A 215 4.20 31.04 -11.45
N ASP A 216 4.38 32.37 -11.46
CA ASP A 216 3.92 33.25 -12.54
C ASP A 216 2.43 33.04 -12.95
N GLY A 217 1.58 32.83 -11.92
CA GLY A 217 0.14 32.58 -12.12
C GLY A 217 -0.21 31.16 -12.58
N GLN A 218 0.75 30.25 -12.68
CA GLN A 218 0.55 28.86 -13.07
C GLN A 218 0.78 27.92 -11.88
N LYS A 219 -0.11 26.93 -11.72
CA LYS A 219 0.06 25.88 -10.72
C LYS A 219 1.00 24.80 -11.25
N VAL A 220 2.17 24.68 -10.63
CA VAL A 220 3.16 23.63 -10.91
C VAL A 220 3.17 22.59 -9.80
N PRO A 221 3.41 21.29 -10.12
CA PRO A 221 3.47 20.25 -9.09
C PRO A 221 4.70 20.41 -8.20
N GLY A 222 4.56 20.01 -6.93
CA GLY A 222 5.66 19.95 -5.95
C GLY A 222 5.87 21.23 -5.17
N TYR A 223 7.07 21.33 -4.61
CA TYR A 223 7.54 22.44 -3.76
C TYR A 223 8.65 23.22 -4.45
N PRO A 224 8.85 24.52 -4.08
CA PRO A 224 10.00 25.29 -4.52
C PRO A 224 11.33 24.60 -4.17
N ARG A 225 12.35 24.82 -4.99
CA ARG A 225 13.65 24.14 -4.86
C ARG A 225 14.30 24.34 -3.48
N ASP A 226 14.22 25.54 -2.92
CA ASP A 226 14.75 25.84 -1.60
C ASP A 226 14.06 25.05 -0.47
N ILE A 227 12.77 24.75 -0.61
CA ILE A 227 12.02 23.92 0.34
C ILE A 227 12.48 22.47 0.24
N ILE A 228 12.69 21.96 -0.98
CA ILE A 228 13.17 20.60 -1.22
C ILE A 228 14.55 20.42 -0.58
N GLU A 229 15.48 21.37 -0.80
CA GLU A 229 16.83 21.35 -0.22
C GLU A 229 16.80 21.41 1.31
N LYS A 230 16.00 22.29 1.89
CA LYS A 230 15.80 22.37 3.35
C LYS A 230 15.21 21.08 3.92
N THR A 231 14.26 20.43 3.20
CA THR A 231 13.69 19.15 3.61
C THR A 231 14.74 18.05 3.64
N TYR A 232 15.56 17.99 2.61
CA TYR A 232 16.66 17.04 2.52
C TYR A 232 17.66 17.21 3.68
N THR A 233 18.15 18.43 3.90
CA THR A 233 19.06 18.76 5.01
C THR A 233 18.44 18.41 6.37
N TYR A 234 17.14 18.74 6.56
CA TYR A 234 16.48 18.42 7.81
C TYR A 234 16.39 16.90 8.07
N LEU A 235 16.14 16.09 7.03
CA LEU A 235 16.16 14.64 7.15
C LEU A 235 17.53 14.10 7.54
N GLU A 236 18.61 14.60 6.91
CA GLU A 236 19.98 14.20 7.24
C GLU A 236 20.38 14.55 8.69
N ASP A 237 20.06 15.76 9.12
CA ASP A 237 20.47 16.25 10.44
C ASP A 237 19.66 15.65 11.60
N ASN A 238 18.47 15.09 11.33
CA ASN A 238 17.52 14.73 12.39
C ASN A 238 16.99 13.31 12.32
N TYR A 239 17.40 12.46 11.37
CA TYR A 239 16.79 11.14 11.15
C TYR A 239 16.81 10.24 12.39
N GLU A 240 17.84 10.35 13.23
CA GLU A 240 17.95 9.55 14.47
C GLU A 240 16.89 9.94 15.52
N PHE A 241 16.39 11.16 15.45
CA PHE A 241 15.40 11.70 16.38
C PHE A 241 13.96 11.62 15.83
N LEU A 242 13.80 11.35 14.54
CA LEU A 242 12.49 11.22 13.94
C LEU A 242 11.82 9.92 14.39
N GLY A 243 10.54 10.00 14.75
CA GLY A 243 9.76 8.83 15.13
C GLY A 243 9.65 7.80 14.00
N GLU A 244 9.72 8.28 12.77
CA GLU A 244 9.70 7.49 11.56
C GLU A 244 10.45 8.23 10.45
N VAL A 245 11.19 7.50 9.62
CA VAL A 245 11.86 8.07 8.43
C VAL A 245 11.26 7.43 7.19
N THR A 246 10.35 8.14 6.53
CA THR A 246 9.63 7.64 5.36
C THR A 246 9.37 8.75 4.35
N PRO A 247 9.06 8.41 3.08
CA PRO A 247 8.61 9.39 2.09
C PRO A 247 7.44 10.27 2.58
N ARG A 248 6.53 9.72 3.39
CA ARG A 248 5.42 10.48 3.99
C ARG A 248 5.92 11.54 4.99
N VAL A 249 6.97 11.24 5.75
CA VAL A 249 7.57 12.21 6.67
C VAL A 249 8.29 13.31 5.90
N ALA A 250 8.97 13.00 4.80
CA ALA A 250 9.56 14.03 3.93
C ALA A 250 8.50 15.01 3.40
N LEU A 251 7.33 14.52 2.97
CA LEU A 251 6.21 15.38 2.59
C LEU A 251 5.73 16.26 3.74
N LYS A 252 5.58 15.73 4.95
CA LYS A 252 5.18 16.51 6.14
C LYS A 252 6.19 17.60 6.49
N ILE A 253 7.49 17.33 6.35
CA ILE A 253 8.55 18.32 6.56
C ILE A 253 8.44 19.41 5.50
N ALA A 254 8.31 19.06 4.23
CA ALA A 254 8.16 20.01 3.13
C ALA A 254 6.92 20.91 3.31
N ASP A 255 5.78 20.35 3.65
CA ASP A 255 4.56 21.09 3.98
C ASP A 255 4.78 22.06 5.14
N THR A 256 5.43 21.61 6.21
CA THR A 256 5.71 22.44 7.39
C THR A 256 6.60 23.61 7.03
N LEU A 257 7.64 23.39 6.22
CA LEU A 257 8.58 24.43 5.79
C LEU A 257 7.92 25.41 4.82
N TYR A 258 7.01 24.94 3.96
CA TYR A 258 6.37 25.77 2.94
C TYR A 258 5.26 26.65 3.50
N TYR A 259 4.36 26.09 4.31
CA TYR A 259 3.19 26.82 4.79
C TYR A 259 3.39 27.64 6.06
N ASN A 260 4.53 27.48 6.75
CA ASN A 260 4.80 28.20 8.00
C ASN A 260 6.00 29.15 7.85
N PRO A 261 5.79 30.42 7.46
CA PRO A 261 6.87 31.39 7.29
C PRO A 261 7.55 31.75 8.63
N ASP A 262 6.83 31.64 9.76
CA ASP A 262 7.38 31.93 11.08
C ASP A 262 8.33 30.82 11.56
N ALA A 263 9.56 31.19 11.87
CA ALA A 263 10.62 30.26 12.28
C ALA A 263 10.32 29.54 13.61
N LYS A 264 9.63 30.21 14.55
CA LYS A 264 9.25 29.62 15.84
C LYS A 264 8.20 28.57 15.66
N MET A 265 7.18 28.85 14.83
CA MET A 265 6.12 27.89 14.53
C MET A 265 6.67 26.67 13.77
N ARG A 266 7.53 26.87 12.76
CA ARG A 266 8.21 25.76 12.06
C ARG A 266 8.94 24.85 13.04
N ARG A 267 9.73 25.45 13.96
CA ARG A 267 10.47 24.67 14.97
C ARG A 267 9.54 23.84 15.86
N ILE A 268 8.41 24.39 16.29
CA ILE A 268 7.42 23.68 17.12
C ILE A 268 6.86 22.48 16.34
N LEU A 269 6.39 22.70 15.10
CA LEU A 269 5.77 21.66 14.28
C LEU A 269 6.77 20.56 13.89
N LEU A 270 8.01 20.93 13.54
CA LEU A 270 9.04 19.95 13.23
C LEU A 270 9.46 19.11 14.44
N ASN A 271 9.44 19.72 15.65
CA ASN A 271 9.70 18.94 16.87
C ASN A 271 8.62 17.91 17.18
N GLN A 272 7.38 18.10 16.71
CA GLN A 272 6.31 17.09 16.84
C GLN A 272 6.56 15.84 15.99
N LEU A 273 7.43 15.93 14.98
CA LEU A 273 7.83 14.76 14.17
C LEU A 273 8.91 13.92 14.87
N LYS A 274 9.56 14.46 15.91
CA LYS A 274 10.57 13.75 16.69
C LYS A 274 9.89 12.88 17.74
N GLN A 275 10.46 11.71 17.99
CA GLN A 275 10.07 10.92 19.17
C GLN A 275 10.48 11.72 20.42
N VAL A 276 9.54 11.91 21.33
CA VAL A 276 9.86 12.35 22.69
C VAL A 276 10.57 11.16 23.35
N GLN A 277 11.88 11.31 23.56
CA GLN A 277 12.65 10.35 24.37
C GLN A 277 12.20 10.40 25.83
#